data_49c35920cc7ed4914cde6fe777c61463
#
_entry.id   49c35920cc7ed4914cde6fe777c61463
#
_cell.length_a   1.000
_cell.length_b   1.000
_cell.length_c   1.000
_cell.angle_alpha   90.00
_cell.angle_beta   90.00
_cell.angle_gamma   90.00
#
_symmetry.space_group_name_H-M   'P 1'
#
loop_
_entity.id
_entity.type
_entity.pdbx_description
1 polymer ?
#
loop_
_entity_poly.entity_id
_entity_poly.type
_entity_poly.pdbx_seq_one_letter_code
_entity_poly.pdbx_strand_id
1 'polypeptide(L)'
;MTTLLEMSGVSVSFDGFRAINNLSIQFAQAELRAIIGPNGAGKTTFMDIITGKTKPDKGEVIWGPRSISLLGLSESAIAMQGIGRKFQKPTVFEAQTVRRNLALALKTPRGPFAVLMHLATPEQGTRIEEIAEDIGLSDSLNRIAGELSHGQKQWLEIGMLLAQDPLLMLVDEPAAGMTVEEREKTTDILKRAARTRAVVVVEHDMEFVRRLNCKVTVLHEGRVLAEGSIDHVTANPTVIDVYLGRGHA
;
A
#
# COMPACT_ATOMS: atom_id res chain seq x y z
N MET A 1 18.89 8.67 -6.71
CA MET A 1 17.68 8.48 -5.87
C MET A 1 18.09 7.64 -4.67
N THR A 2 17.64 8.00 -3.47
CA THR A 2 17.99 7.25 -2.24
C THR A 2 17.07 6.05 -2.14
N THR A 3 17.64 4.84 -2.02
CA THR A 3 16.89 3.61 -1.80
C THR A 3 16.20 3.66 -0.43
N LEU A 4 14.90 3.42 -0.39
CA LEU A 4 14.09 3.37 0.83
C LEU A 4 13.90 1.94 1.32
N LEU A 5 13.63 1.00 0.42
CA LEU A 5 13.48 -0.43 0.70
C LEU A 5 14.25 -1.23 -0.33
N GLU A 6 15.00 -2.21 0.12
CA GLU A 6 15.69 -3.17 -0.72
C GLU A 6 15.38 -4.59 -0.26
N MET A 7 14.97 -5.42 -1.19
CA MET A 7 14.85 -6.87 -1.01
C MET A 7 15.87 -7.55 -1.92
N SER A 8 16.70 -8.43 -1.38
CA SER A 8 17.79 -9.09 -2.11
C SER A 8 17.73 -10.60 -1.93
N GLY A 9 17.52 -11.34 -3.03
CA GLY A 9 17.53 -12.81 -3.06
C GLY A 9 16.47 -13.47 -2.18
N VAL A 10 15.35 -12.79 -1.93
CA VAL A 10 14.32 -13.24 -0.99
C VAL A 10 13.57 -14.45 -1.53
N SER A 11 13.43 -15.50 -0.70
CA SER A 11 12.66 -16.70 -1.01
C SER A 11 11.78 -17.12 0.16
N VAL A 12 10.56 -17.55 -0.14
CA VAL A 12 9.58 -18.07 0.83
C VAL A 12 8.87 -19.28 0.25
N SER A 13 8.77 -20.34 1.05
CA SER A 13 8.01 -21.54 0.71
C SER A 13 6.95 -21.85 1.77
N PHE A 14 5.78 -22.29 1.34
CA PHE A 14 4.70 -22.78 2.19
C PHE A 14 4.36 -24.22 1.75
N ASP A 15 4.51 -25.18 2.64
CA ASP A 15 4.18 -26.59 2.39
C ASP A 15 4.74 -27.13 1.06
N GLY A 16 5.98 -26.76 0.73
CA GLY A 16 6.67 -27.15 -0.51
C GLY A 16 6.34 -26.27 -1.73
N PHE A 17 5.34 -25.41 -1.66
CA PHE A 17 5.05 -24.42 -2.70
C PHE A 17 5.90 -23.17 -2.50
N ARG A 18 6.68 -22.79 -3.53
CA ARG A 18 7.53 -21.60 -3.48
C ARG A 18 6.75 -20.36 -3.89
N ALA A 19 6.29 -19.59 -2.91
CA ALA A 19 5.50 -18.38 -3.13
C ALA A 19 6.34 -17.18 -3.58
N ILE A 20 7.58 -17.06 -3.06
CA ILE A 20 8.60 -16.07 -3.50
C ILE A 20 9.88 -16.84 -3.81
N ASN A 21 10.52 -16.51 -4.92
CA ASN A 21 11.61 -17.29 -5.49
C ASN A 21 12.76 -16.39 -5.96
N ASN A 22 13.75 -16.18 -5.10
CA ASN A 22 14.92 -15.35 -5.37
C ASN A 22 14.56 -13.93 -5.85
N LEU A 23 13.58 -13.32 -5.19
CA LEU A 23 13.07 -11.99 -5.52
C LEU A 23 14.08 -10.92 -5.09
N SER A 24 14.48 -10.07 -6.04
CA SER A 24 15.24 -8.85 -5.76
C SER A 24 14.52 -7.65 -6.35
N ILE A 25 14.28 -6.63 -5.52
CA ILE A 25 13.56 -5.41 -5.90
C ILE A 25 13.93 -4.27 -4.96
N GLN A 26 13.98 -3.05 -5.49
CA GLN A 26 14.29 -1.84 -4.73
C GLN A 26 13.22 -0.77 -4.96
N PHE A 27 12.93 0.00 -3.91
CA PHE A 27 12.03 1.15 -3.96
C PHE A 27 12.76 2.41 -3.51
N ALA A 28 12.56 3.49 -4.24
CA ALA A 28 13.09 4.80 -3.89
C ALA A 28 12.11 5.61 -3.02
N GLN A 29 12.63 6.68 -2.38
CA GLN A 29 11.76 7.68 -1.76
C GLN A 29 10.92 8.38 -2.84
N ALA A 30 9.69 8.77 -2.47
CA ALA A 30 8.76 9.49 -3.36
C ALA A 30 8.56 8.76 -4.71
N GLU A 31 8.42 7.45 -4.67
CA GLU A 31 8.16 6.60 -5.83
C GLU A 31 6.72 6.08 -5.81
N LEU A 32 6.01 6.21 -6.92
CA LEU A 32 4.78 5.46 -7.16
C LEU A 32 5.10 4.25 -8.03
N ARG A 33 4.80 3.05 -7.52
CA ARG A 33 5.00 1.81 -8.25
C ARG A 33 3.78 0.91 -8.19
N ALA A 34 3.39 0.38 -9.32
CA ALA A 34 2.40 -0.67 -9.40
C ALA A 34 3.07 -2.05 -9.45
N ILE A 35 2.57 -2.99 -8.65
CA ILE A 35 2.93 -4.40 -8.69
C ILE A 35 1.75 -5.15 -9.29
N ILE A 36 1.96 -5.77 -10.44
CA ILE A 36 0.94 -6.56 -11.14
C ILE A 36 1.38 -8.01 -11.28
N GLY A 37 0.47 -8.88 -11.64
CA GLY A 37 0.75 -10.31 -11.86
C GLY A 37 -0.50 -11.15 -11.69
N PRO A 38 -0.53 -12.37 -12.22
CA PRO A 38 -1.66 -13.27 -12.07
C PRO A 38 -1.89 -13.68 -10.61
N ASN A 39 -3.02 -14.35 -10.36
CA ASN A 39 -3.28 -14.95 -9.06
C ASN A 39 -2.21 -16.00 -8.75
N GLY A 40 -1.71 -16.00 -7.51
CA GLY A 40 -0.60 -16.87 -7.10
C GLY A 40 0.79 -16.39 -7.52
N ALA A 41 0.94 -15.20 -8.13
CA ALA A 41 2.25 -14.64 -8.49
C ALA A 41 3.14 -14.26 -7.29
N GLY A 42 2.60 -14.26 -6.06
CA GLY A 42 3.33 -13.90 -4.84
C GLY A 42 3.11 -12.47 -4.34
N LYS A 43 2.17 -11.71 -4.93
CA LYS A 43 1.91 -10.30 -4.59
C LYS A 43 1.58 -10.08 -3.11
N THR A 44 0.66 -10.86 -2.55
CA THR A 44 0.29 -10.78 -1.12
C THR A 44 1.46 -11.18 -0.22
N THR A 45 2.17 -12.27 -0.56
CA THR A 45 3.36 -12.73 0.18
C THR A 45 4.47 -11.68 0.15
N PHE A 46 4.67 -11.01 -0.99
CA PHE A 46 5.59 -9.89 -1.10
C PHE A 46 5.28 -8.78 -0.08
N MET A 47 4.03 -8.35 0.01
CA MET A 47 3.61 -7.34 0.99
C MET A 47 3.71 -7.87 2.44
N ASP A 48 3.36 -9.13 2.67
CA ASP A 48 3.44 -9.78 3.98
C ASP A 48 4.89 -9.85 4.50
N ILE A 49 5.87 -10.02 3.60
CA ILE A 49 7.30 -9.96 3.96
C ILE A 49 7.70 -8.55 4.41
N ILE A 50 7.32 -7.52 3.66
CA ILE A 50 7.68 -6.12 3.97
C ILE A 50 7.06 -5.70 5.30
N THR A 51 5.87 -6.18 5.64
CA THR A 51 5.20 -5.87 6.91
C THR A 51 5.58 -6.78 8.07
N GLY A 52 6.43 -7.80 7.84
CA GLY A 52 6.90 -8.73 8.87
C GLY A 52 5.92 -9.85 9.22
N LYS A 53 4.77 -9.92 8.54
CA LYS A 53 3.77 -10.97 8.74
C LYS A 53 4.26 -12.33 8.24
N THR A 54 5.10 -12.33 7.19
CA THR A 54 5.77 -13.51 6.68
C THR A 54 7.29 -13.32 6.77
N LYS A 55 8.00 -14.29 7.37
CA LYS A 55 9.45 -14.30 7.40
C LYS A 55 9.97 -15.13 6.23
N PRO A 56 10.91 -14.60 5.42
CA PRO A 56 11.50 -15.37 4.34
C PRO A 56 12.45 -16.45 4.85
N ASP A 57 12.59 -17.51 4.05
CA ASP A 57 13.54 -18.61 4.29
C ASP A 57 14.98 -18.19 3.97
N LYS A 58 15.13 -17.28 2.97
CA LYS A 58 16.41 -16.78 2.47
C LYS A 58 16.29 -15.34 2.01
N GLY A 59 17.45 -14.68 1.92
CA GLY A 59 17.57 -13.31 1.43
C GLY A 59 17.52 -12.28 2.53
N GLU A 60 17.51 -11.02 2.12
CA GLU A 60 17.54 -9.86 3.01
C GLU A 60 16.46 -8.86 2.65
N VAL A 61 15.97 -8.14 3.67
CA VAL A 61 15.04 -7.03 3.51
C VAL A 61 15.57 -5.86 4.32
N ILE A 62 16.10 -4.87 3.62
CA ILE A 62 16.79 -3.71 4.21
C ILE A 62 15.96 -2.45 4.06
N TRP A 63 15.82 -1.71 5.13
CA TRP A 63 14.99 -0.51 5.23
C TRP A 63 15.79 0.74 5.54
N GLY A 64 15.54 1.78 4.76
CA GLY A 64 15.99 3.14 5.00
C GLY A 64 17.50 3.36 4.91
N PRO A 65 17.94 4.62 5.05
CA PRO A 65 19.35 4.99 4.90
C PRO A 65 20.26 4.42 6.00
N ARG A 66 19.68 3.94 7.11
CA ARG A 66 20.41 3.27 8.20
C ARG A 66 20.57 1.77 8.00
N SER A 67 20.14 1.24 6.86
CA SER A 67 20.22 -0.19 6.51
C SER A 67 19.68 -1.12 7.58
N ILE A 68 18.47 -0.82 8.08
CA ILE A 68 17.81 -1.62 9.12
C ILE A 68 17.28 -2.91 8.50
N SER A 69 17.70 -4.07 9.00
CA SER A 69 17.09 -5.33 8.61
C SER A 69 15.67 -5.45 9.18
N LEU A 70 14.67 -5.65 8.32
CA LEU A 70 13.29 -5.85 8.75
C LEU A 70 13.04 -7.25 9.31
N LEU A 71 13.88 -8.23 8.97
CA LEU A 71 13.65 -9.65 9.28
C LEU A 71 13.68 -9.98 10.79
N GLY A 72 14.35 -9.13 11.58
CA GLY A 72 14.42 -9.26 13.04
C GLY A 72 13.32 -8.51 13.80
N LEU A 73 12.49 -7.74 13.09
CA LEU A 73 11.51 -6.86 13.71
C LEU A 73 10.11 -7.53 13.78
N SER A 74 9.32 -7.11 14.77
CA SER A 74 7.88 -7.41 14.81
C SER A 74 7.10 -6.50 13.86
N GLU A 75 5.88 -6.89 13.46
CA GLU A 75 4.99 -6.08 12.62
C GLU A 75 4.81 -4.66 13.20
N SER A 76 4.61 -4.54 14.52
CA SER A 76 4.48 -3.25 15.19
C SER A 76 5.75 -2.41 15.14
N ALA A 77 6.93 -3.03 15.26
CA ALA A 77 8.21 -2.34 15.13
C ALA A 77 8.44 -1.86 13.69
N ILE A 78 8.06 -2.65 12.69
CA ILE A 78 8.12 -2.29 11.26
C ILE A 78 7.17 -1.11 10.98
N ALA A 79 5.95 -1.13 11.51
CA ALA A 79 5.02 -0.02 11.38
C ALA A 79 5.58 1.27 12.00
N MET A 80 6.27 1.18 13.14
CA MET A 80 6.95 2.33 13.75
C MET A 80 8.12 2.88 12.92
N GLN A 81 8.72 2.07 12.04
CA GLN A 81 9.72 2.55 11.06
C GLN A 81 9.09 3.36 9.92
N GLY A 82 7.77 3.47 9.86
CA GLY A 82 7.06 4.22 8.83
C GLY A 82 6.65 3.38 7.62
N ILE A 83 6.47 2.07 7.79
CA ILE A 83 5.87 1.19 6.78
C ILE A 83 4.40 0.99 7.15
N GLY A 84 3.50 1.48 6.31
CA GLY A 84 2.07 1.32 6.50
C GLY A 84 1.42 0.48 5.40
N ARG A 85 0.41 -0.30 5.76
CA ARG A 85 -0.34 -1.13 4.81
C ARG A 85 -1.84 -0.94 4.98
N LYS A 86 -2.52 -0.72 3.85
CA LYS A 86 -3.97 -0.86 3.75
C LYS A 86 -4.28 -2.34 3.46
N PHE A 87 -5.03 -2.97 4.36
CA PHE A 87 -5.45 -4.36 4.19
C PHE A 87 -6.72 -4.44 3.32
N GLN A 88 -6.97 -5.61 2.72
CA GLN A 88 -8.18 -5.87 1.93
C GLN A 88 -9.47 -5.83 2.77
N LYS A 89 -9.40 -6.21 4.06
CA LYS A 89 -10.56 -6.13 4.96
C LYS A 89 -10.76 -4.69 5.39
N PRO A 90 -12.01 -4.18 5.38
CA PRO A 90 -12.33 -2.84 5.85
C PRO A 90 -11.85 -2.63 7.28
N THR A 91 -11.13 -1.52 7.50
CA THR A 91 -10.61 -1.12 8.82
C THR A 91 -11.36 0.10 9.39
N VAL A 92 -12.38 0.57 8.68
CA VAL A 92 -13.20 1.71 9.06
C VAL A 92 -14.09 1.36 10.24
N PHE A 93 -14.10 2.21 11.26
CA PHE A 93 -15.06 2.15 12.35
C PHE A 93 -16.39 2.75 11.88
N GLU A 94 -17.29 1.92 11.34
CA GLU A 94 -18.51 2.35 10.66
C GLU A 94 -19.47 3.16 11.55
N ALA A 95 -19.49 2.88 12.87
CA ALA A 95 -20.32 3.61 13.82
C ALA A 95 -19.73 4.98 14.23
N GLN A 96 -18.55 5.34 13.76
CA GLN A 96 -17.86 6.59 14.07
C GLN A 96 -17.92 7.55 12.88
N THR A 97 -17.74 8.84 13.15
CA THR A 97 -17.62 9.83 12.07
C THR A 97 -16.31 9.67 11.30
N VAL A 98 -16.24 10.23 10.08
CA VAL A 98 -15.00 10.33 9.29
C VAL A 98 -13.91 11.00 10.12
N ARG A 99 -14.19 12.15 10.76
CA ARG A 99 -13.26 12.85 11.66
C ARG A 99 -12.72 11.93 12.75
N ARG A 100 -13.59 11.13 13.38
CA ARG A 100 -13.17 10.22 14.46
C ARG A 100 -12.31 9.08 13.97
N ASN A 101 -12.59 8.52 12.79
CA ASN A 101 -11.76 7.51 12.16
C ASN A 101 -10.34 8.04 11.90
N LEU A 102 -10.23 9.23 11.30
CA LEU A 102 -8.93 9.88 11.06
C LEU A 102 -8.18 10.17 12.36
N ALA A 103 -8.89 10.69 13.39
CA ALA A 103 -8.30 10.99 14.70
C ALA A 103 -7.72 9.73 15.37
N LEU A 104 -8.42 8.59 15.30
CA LEU A 104 -7.97 7.32 15.87
C LEU A 104 -6.72 6.77 15.15
N ALA A 105 -6.53 7.12 13.88
CA ALA A 105 -5.40 6.68 13.07
C ALA A 105 -4.16 7.59 13.21
N LEU A 106 -4.30 8.80 13.78
CA LEU A 106 -3.17 9.72 13.94
C LEU A 106 -2.03 9.08 14.74
N LYS A 107 -0.80 9.33 14.26
CA LYS A 107 0.42 8.96 14.98
C LYS A 107 0.59 9.87 16.21
N THR A 108 0.08 9.44 17.34
CA THR A 108 0.20 10.16 18.61
C THR A 108 1.18 9.50 19.55
N PRO A 109 1.89 10.25 20.43
CA PRO A 109 2.65 9.65 21.53
C PRO A 109 1.71 8.81 22.41
N ARG A 110 1.99 7.53 22.56
CA ARG A 110 1.17 6.57 23.32
C ARG A 110 1.48 6.68 24.81
N GLY A 111 1.00 7.75 25.46
CA GLY A 111 0.98 7.82 26.93
C GLY A 111 -0.41 7.45 27.44
N PRO A 112 -0.54 6.71 28.56
CA PRO A 112 -1.85 6.33 29.12
C PRO A 112 -2.74 7.53 29.42
N PHE A 113 -2.16 8.68 29.76
CA PHE A 113 -2.87 9.94 30.00
C PHE A 113 -3.37 10.61 28.70
N ALA A 114 -2.64 10.48 27.58
CA ALA A 114 -3.05 11.05 26.30
C ALA A 114 -4.29 10.33 25.71
N VAL A 115 -4.44 9.04 26.01
CA VAL A 115 -5.61 8.25 25.59
C VAL A 115 -6.85 8.62 26.41
N LEU A 116 -6.68 8.97 27.69
CA LEU A 116 -7.80 9.30 28.58
C LEU A 116 -8.34 10.74 28.36
N MET A 117 -7.45 11.68 27.97
CA MET A 117 -7.79 13.10 27.72
C MET A 117 -8.00 13.38 26.24
N HIS A 118 -8.84 12.65 25.57
CA HIS A 118 -9.13 12.65 24.14
C HIS A 118 -9.68 14.01 23.58
N LEU A 119 -9.05 15.10 23.94
CA LEU A 119 -9.20 16.39 23.29
C LEU A 119 -8.16 16.47 22.17
N ALA A 120 -8.62 16.42 20.92
CA ALA A 120 -7.77 16.67 19.77
C ALA A 120 -7.08 18.04 19.96
N THR A 121 -5.75 18.08 19.90
CA THR A 121 -5.06 19.37 19.91
C THR A 121 -5.41 20.15 18.65
N PRO A 122 -5.25 21.49 18.62
CA PRO A 122 -5.48 22.28 17.41
C PRO A 122 -4.67 21.75 16.22
N GLU A 123 -3.42 21.31 16.44
CA GLU A 123 -2.56 20.74 15.39
C GLU A 123 -3.13 19.42 14.83
N GLN A 124 -3.70 18.58 15.69
CA GLN A 124 -4.38 17.35 15.27
C GLN A 124 -5.64 17.68 14.44
N GLY A 125 -6.38 18.72 14.84
CA GLY A 125 -7.54 19.21 14.08
C GLY A 125 -7.15 19.62 12.67
N THR A 126 -6.13 20.48 12.55
CA THR A 126 -5.58 20.92 11.25
C THR A 126 -5.12 19.73 10.41
N ARG A 127 -4.40 18.77 11.03
CA ARG A 127 -3.92 17.59 10.31
C ARG A 127 -5.04 16.71 9.78
N ILE A 128 -6.13 16.56 10.53
CA ILE A 128 -7.32 15.82 10.08
C ILE A 128 -7.98 16.53 8.89
N GLU A 129 -8.06 17.85 8.91
CA GLU A 129 -8.64 18.65 7.82
C GLU A 129 -7.78 18.55 6.54
N GLU A 130 -6.46 18.65 6.63
CA GLU A 130 -5.54 18.43 5.52
C GLU A 130 -5.71 17.03 4.91
N ILE A 131 -5.76 15.98 5.75
CA ILE A 131 -5.96 14.61 5.26
C ILE A 131 -7.33 14.46 4.60
N ALA A 132 -8.38 15.05 5.18
CA ALA A 132 -9.72 14.99 4.62
C ALA A 132 -9.79 15.69 3.24
N GLU A 133 -9.05 16.79 3.07
CA GLU A 133 -8.89 17.46 1.78
C GLU A 133 -8.13 16.55 0.79
N ASP A 134 -7.02 15.96 1.21
CA ASP A 134 -6.22 15.05 0.39
C ASP A 134 -7.02 13.88 -0.17
N ILE A 135 -7.91 13.31 0.64
CA ILE A 135 -8.77 12.19 0.24
C ILE A 135 -10.14 12.64 -0.30
N GLY A 136 -10.41 13.96 -0.32
CA GLY A 136 -11.65 14.55 -0.83
C GLY A 136 -12.89 14.23 0.00
N LEU A 137 -12.77 14.18 1.31
CA LEU A 137 -13.87 13.95 2.27
C LEU A 137 -14.09 15.12 3.24
N SER A 138 -13.62 16.34 2.93
CA SER A 138 -13.77 17.52 3.78
C SER A 138 -15.22 17.79 4.17
N ASP A 139 -16.14 17.75 3.21
CA ASP A 139 -17.57 17.97 3.44
C ASP A 139 -18.25 16.83 4.21
N SER A 140 -17.56 15.71 4.36
CA SER A 140 -18.08 14.49 5.02
C SER A 140 -17.48 14.24 6.40
N LEU A 141 -16.65 15.13 6.93
CA LEU A 141 -15.95 14.94 8.20
C LEU A 141 -16.86 14.58 9.38
N ASN A 142 -18.05 15.13 9.41
CA ASN A 142 -19.04 14.90 10.49
C ASN A 142 -20.03 13.77 10.17
N ARG A 143 -20.00 13.19 8.96
CA ARG A 143 -20.85 12.06 8.59
C ARG A 143 -20.37 10.78 9.27
N ILE A 144 -21.32 9.90 9.58
CA ILE A 144 -21.04 8.54 10.05
C ILE A 144 -20.40 7.74 8.91
N ALA A 145 -19.27 7.08 9.16
CA ALA A 145 -18.51 6.39 8.13
C ALA A 145 -19.28 5.23 7.49
N GLY A 146 -20.21 4.62 8.22
CA GLY A 146 -21.13 3.61 7.70
C GLY A 146 -22.00 4.08 6.53
N GLU A 147 -22.32 5.40 6.46
CA GLU A 147 -23.16 6.03 5.43
C GLU A 147 -22.39 6.41 4.16
N LEU A 148 -21.08 6.24 4.15
CA LEU A 148 -20.24 6.51 2.98
C LEU A 148 -20.46 5.46 1.89
N SER A 149 -20.29 5.86 0.62
CA SER A 149 -20.20 4.91 -0.49
C SER A 149 -19.01 3.97 -0.32
N HIS A 150 -19.00 2.87 -1.08
CA HIS A 150 -17.85 1.95 -1.06
C HIS A 150 -16.55 2.67 -1.38
N GLY A 151 -16.51 3.47 -2.44
CA GLY A 151 -15.32 4.25 -2.82
C GLY A 151 -14.90 5.26 -1.74
N GLN A 152 -15.87 5.97 -1.13
CA GLN A 152 -15.59 6.89 -0.04
C GLN A 152 -15.01 6.19 1.20
N LYS A 153 -15.45 4.97 1.52
CA LYS A 153 -14.85 4.14 2.59
C LYS A 153 -13.40 3.79 2.26
N GLN A 154 -13.12 3.43 1.01
CA GLN A 154 -11.76 3.17 0.56
C GLN A 154 -10.85 4.41 0.67
N TRP A 155 -11.37 5.61 0.30
CA TRP A 155 -10.63 6.87 0.50
C TRP A 155 -10.37 7.16 1.97
N LEU A 156 -11.37 6.91 2.84
CA LEU A 156 -11.19 7.05 4.29
C LEU A 156 -10.08 6.12 4.81
N GLU A 157 -10.00 4.87 4.34
CA GLU A 157 -8.93 3.94 4.70
C GLU A 157 -7.56 4.43 4.25
N ILE A 158 -7.46 4.99 3.03
CA ILE A 158 -6.21 5.63 2.57
C ILE A 158 -5.89 6.84 3.47
N GLY A 159 -6.89 7.63 3.86
CA GLY A 159 -6.73 8.74 4.80
C GLY A 159 -6.24 8.30 6.18
N MET A 160 -6.79 7.21 6.72
CA MET A 160 -6.32 6.62 7.97
C MET A 160 -4.88 6.12 7.86
N LEU A 161 -4.47 5.60 6.72
CA LEU A 161 -3.09 5.24 6.46
C LEU A 161 -2.19 6.49 6.37
N LEU A 162 -2.63 7.56 5.70
CA LEU A 162 -1.94 8.85 5.64
C LEU A 162 -1.77 9.49 7.02
N ALA A 163 -2.76 9.31 7.92
CA ALA A 163 -2.72 9.82 9.28
C ALA A 163 -1.61 9.20 10.14
N GLN A 164 -1.14 8.01 9.78
CA GLN A 164 0.01 7.36 10.43
C GLN A 164 1.35 7.93 9.96
N ASP A 165 1.34 8.85 8.99
CA ASP A 165 2.51 9.48 8.38
C ASP A 165 3.59 8.47 7.94
N PRO A 166 3.24 7.50 7.07
CA PRO A 166 4.17 6.48 6.62
C PRO A 166 5.16 7.04 5.60
N LEU A 167 6.37 6.48 5.59
CA LEU A 167 7.37 6.71 4.53
C LEU A 167 7.13 5.79 3.32
N LEU A 168 6.57 4.60 3.57
CA LEU A 168 6.15 3.64 2.56
C LEU A 168 4.69 3.24 2.82
N MET A 169 3.86 3.40 1.80
CA MET A 169 2.47 2.94 1.79
C MET A 169 2.34 1.70 0.89
N LEU A 170 1.84 0.62 1.43
CA LEU A 170 1.45 -0.57 0.68
C LEU A 170 -0.08 -0.59 0.56
N VAL A 171 -0.59 -0.52 -0.66
CA VAL A 171 -2.02 -0.40 -0.94
C VAL A 171 -2.45 -1.57 -1.82
N ASP A 172 -3.33 -2.41 -1.29
CA ASP A 172 -3.80 -3.63 -1.94
C ASP A 172 -5.16 -3.41 -2.57
N GLU A 173 -5.25 -3.56 -3.89
CA GLU A 173 -6.46 -3.44 -4.72
C GLU A 173 -7.31 -2.20 -4.39
N PRO A 174 -6.74 -0.98 -4.44
CA PRO A 174 -7.46 0.23 -4.03
C PRO A 174 -8.65 0.60 -4.92
N ALA A 175 -8.72 0.08 -6.13
CA ALA A 175 -9.75 0.40 -7.12
C ALA A 175 -10.88 -0.65 -7.19
N ALA A 176 -10.83 -1.70 -6.37
CA ALA A 176 -11.80 -2.79 -6.43
C ALA A 176 -13.23 -2.29 -6.12
N GLY A 177 -14.19 -2.63 -6.99
CA GLY A 177 -15.60 -2.28 -6.82
C GLY A 177 -15.95 -0.80 -7.00
N MET A 178 -15.03 0.02 -7.52
CA MET A 178 -15.23 1.45 -7.73
C MET A 178 -15.83 1.78 -9.11
N THR A 179 -16.60 2.87 -9.16
CA THR A 179 -17.00 3.52 -10.42
C THR A 179 -15.79 4.14 -11.14
N VAL A 180 -15.97 4.58 -12.38
CA VAL A 180 -14.90 5.24 -13.15
C VAL A 180 -14.43 6.52 -12.44
N GLU A 181 -15.37 7.34 -11.98
CA GLU A 181 -15.09 8.60 -11.27
C GLU A 181 -14.36 8.36 -9.94
N GLU A 182 -14.76 7.31 -9.21
CA GLU A 182 -14.10 6.93 -7.96
C GLU A 182 -12.66 6.46 -8.21
N ARG A 183 -12.41 5.71 -9.30
CA ARG A 183 -11.06 5.29 -9.71
C ARG A 183 -10.18 6.47 -10.08
N GLU A 184 -10.71 7.45 -10.81
CA GLU A 184 -9.98 8.68 -11.16
C GLU A 184 -9.53 9.41 -9.90
N LYS A 185 -10.45 9.64 -8.97
CA LYS A 185 -10.14 10.29 -7.69
C LYS A 185 -9.14 9.48 -6.87
N THR A 186 -9.26 8.15 -6.82
CA THR A 186 -8.29 7.28 -6.15
C THR A 186 -6.90 7.40 -6.77
N THR A 187 -6.82 7.48 -8.11
CA THR A 187 -5.57 7.73 -8.83
C THR A 187 -4.91 9.04 -8.37
N ASP A 188 -5.70 10.13 -8.27
CA ASP A 188 -5.18 11.44 -7.86
C ASP A 188 -4.71 11.44 -6.40
N ILE A 189 -5.46 10.78 -5.50
CA ILE A 189 -5.06 10.61 -4.09
C ILE A 189 -3.71 9.90 -4.00
N LEU A 190 -3.54 8.78 -4.70
CA LEU A 190 -2.29 8.00 -4.67
C LEU A 190 -1.12 8.75 -5.29
N LYS A 191 -1.32 9.46 -6.41
CA LYS A 191 -0.30 10.32 -7.02
C LYS A 191 0.10 11.47 -6.11
N ARG A 192 -0.86 12.08 -5.40
CA ARG A 192 -0.58 13.14 -4.43
C ARG A 192 0.24 12.61 -3.28
N ALA A 193 -0.15 11.46 -2.71
CA ALA A 193 0.60 10.79 -1.66
C ALA A 193 2.04 10.47 -2.08
N ALA A 194 2.25 10.05 -3.32
CA ALA A 194 3.56 9.66 -3.85
C ALA A 194 4.54 10.84 -4.05
N ARG A 195 4.07 12.10 -3.93
CA ARG A 195 4.98 13.27 -4.00
C ARG A 195 5.96 13.36 -2.84
N THR A 196 5.59 12.81 -1.69
CA THR A 196 6.37 12.92 -0.44
C THR A 196 6.77 11.58 0.16
N ARG A 197 6.20 10.46 -0.32
CA ARG A 197 6.41 9.12 0.24
C ARG A 197 6.43 8.07 -0.85
N ALA A 198 6.99 6.90 -0.58
CA ALA A 198 6.88 5.78 -1.50
C ALA A 198 5.46 5.18 -1.39
N VAL A 199 4.85 4.89 -2.54
CA VAL A 199 3.53 4.25 -2.63
C VAL A 199 3.64 3.04 -3.55
N VAL A 200 3.38 1.86 -3.01
CA VAL A 200 3.32 0.60 -3.75
C VAL A 200 1.87 0.15 -3.83
N VAL A 201 1.36 0.05 -5.03
CA VAL A 201 0.00 -0.37 -5.34
C VAL A 201 0.04 -1.77 -5.93
N VAL A 202 -0.63 -2.73 -5.30
CA VAL A 202 -0.86 -4.05 -5.87
C VAL A 202 -2.20 -4.03 -6.57
N GLU A 203 -2.21 -4.36 -7.86
CA GLU A 203 -3.42 -4.27 -8.68
C GLU A 203 -3.44 -5.35 -9.78
N HIS A 204 -4.64 -5.62 -10.27
CA HIS A 204 -4.89 -6.49 -11.42
C HIS A 204 -5.68 -5.76 -12.53
N ASP A 205 -6.24 -4.57 -12.25
CA ASP A 205 -6.93 -3.72 -13.22
C ASP A 205 -5.90 -2.90 -14.02
N MET A 206 -5.65 -3.34 -15.26
CA MET A 206 -4.67 -2.70 -16.16
C MET A 206 -5.06 -1.27 -16.56
N GLU A 207 -6.36 -0.95 -16.61
CA GLU A 207 -6.81 0.40 -16.91
C GLU A 207 -6.47 1.35 -15.78
N PHE A 208 -6.73 0.93 -14.54
CA PHE A 208 -6.34 1.69 -13.35
C PHE A 208 -4.81 1.87 -13.27
N VAL A 209 -4.03 0.81 -13.51
CA VAL A 209 -2.56 0.89 -13.54
C VAL A 209 -2.07 1.86 -14.63
N ARG A 210 -2.70 1.86 -15.81
CA ARG A 210 -2.38 2.81 -16.88
C ARG A 210 -2.66 4.26 -16.45
N ARG A 211 -3.76 4.51 -15.75
CA ARG A 211 -4.11 5.83 -15.21
C ARG A 211 -3.12 6.31 -14.14
N LEU A 212 -2.54 5.40 -13.33
CA LEU A 212 -1.49 5.74 -12.38
C LEU A 212 -0.24 6.32 -13.06
N ASN A 213 0.03 5.93 -14.30
CA ASN A 213 1.18 6.37 -15.10
C ASN A 213 2.49 6.34 -14.30
N CYS A 214 2.82 5.19 -13.75
CA CYS A 214 3.95 4.97 -12.87
C CYS A 214 4.83 3.80 -13.35
N LYS A 215 5.93 3.54 -12.66
CA LYS A 215 6.74 2.34 -12.88
C LYS A 215 5.90 1.11 -12.49
N VAL A 216 5.91 0.09 -13.34
CA VAL A 216 5.20 -1.17 -13.16
C VAL A 216 6.22 -2.28 -13.01
N THR A 217 6.01 -3.15 -12.02
CA THR A 217 6.75 -4.42 -11.85
C THR A 217 5.76 -5.57 -12.01
N VAL A 218 6.07 -6.48 -12.91
CA VAL A 218 5.30 -7.71 -13.12
C VAL A 218 5.90 -8.82 -12.28
N LEU A 219 5.11 -9.38 -11.37
CA LEU A 219 5.47 -10.59 -10.62
C LEU A 219 4.87 -11.83 -11.28
N HIS A 220 5.66 -12.87 -11.39
CA HIS A 220 5.24 -14.20 -11.83
C HIS A 220 6.04 -15.27 -11.11
N GLU A 221 5.37 -16.27 -10.54
CA GLU A 221 5.98 -17.39 -9.79
C GLU A 221 7.00 -16.91 -8.73
N GLY A 222 6.64 -15.84 -8.03
CA GLY A 222 7.46 -15.27 -6.96
C GLY A 222 8.72 -14.54 -7.42
N ARG A 223 8.83 -14.16 -8.69
CA ARG A 223 9.96 -13.43 -9.29
C ARG A 223 9.51 -12.17 -9.99
N VAL A 224 10.43 -11.23 -10.16
CA VAL A 224 10.23 -10.12 -11.10
C VAL A 224 10.38 -10.67 -12.52
N LEU A 225 9.33 -10.57 -13.31
CA LEU A 225 9.31 -10.99 -14.71
C LEU A 225 9.71 -9.84 -15.63
N ALA A 226 9.19 -8.63 -15.39
CA ALA A 226 9.49 -7.43 -16.15
C ALA A 226 9.29 -6.17 -15.30
N GLU A 227 10.00 -5.10 -15.63
CA GLU A 227 9.83 -3.78 -15.05
C GLU A 227 9.88 -2.70 -16.13
N GLY A 228 9.09 -1.64 -15.97
CA GLY A 228 9.09 -0.50 -16.90
C GLY A 228 7.81 0.33 -16.83
N SER A 229 7.52 1.09 -17.88
CA SER A 229 6.21 1.71 -18.07
C SER A 229 5.15 0.64 -18.35
N ILE A 230 3.88 0.97 -18.16
CA ILE A 230 2.78 0.03 -18.47
C ILE A 230 2.85 -0.44 -19.93
N ASP A 231 3.15 0.44 -20.88
CA ASP A 231 3.24 0.09 -22.30
C ASP A 231 4.44 -0.84 -22.56
N HIS A 232 5.57 -0.62 -21.89
CA HIS A 232 6.74 -1.50 -22.00
C HIS A 232 6.43 -2.91 -21.50
N VAL A 233 5.82 -3.05 -20.33
CA VAL A 233 5.55 -4.38 -19.75
C VAL A 233 4.43 -5.12 -20.49
N THR A 234 3.42 -4.40 -20.99
CA THR A 234 2.32 -5.02 -21.76
C THR A 234 2.73 -5.41 -23.18
N ALA A 235 3.80 -4.82 -23.73
CA ALA A 235 4.38 -5.23 -25.01
C ALA A 235 5.37 -6.39 -24.90
N ASN A 236 5.75 -6.80 -23.68
CA ASN A 236 6.69 -7.88 -23.46
C ASN A 236 6.04 -9.25 -23.77
N PRO A 237 6.57 -10.05 -24.74
CA PRO A 237 5.98 -11.33 -25.12
C PRO A 237 5.79 -12.29 -23.93
N THR A 238 6.77 -12.38 -23.03
CA THR A 238 6.68 -13.25 -21.86
C THR A 238 5.56 -12.82 -20.91
N VAL A 239 5.33 -11.51 -20.76
CA VAL A 239 4.21 -10.99 -19.95
C VAL A 239 2.87 -11.35 -20.62
N ILE A 240 2.78 -11.18 -21.95
CA ILE A 240 1.60 -11.54 -22.73
C ILE A 240 1.27 -13.03 -22.54
N ASP A 241 2.25 -13.92 -22.68
CA ASP A 241 2.07 -15.36 -22.52
C ASP A 241 1.58 -15.73 -21.12
N VAL A 242 2.10 -15.08 -20.07
CA VAL A 242 1.69 -15.30 -18.68
C VAL A 242 0.23 -14.90 -18.43
N TYR A 243 -0.24 -13.83 -19.08
CA TYR A 243 -1.61 -13.35 -18.91
C TYR A 243 -2.61 -14.04 -19.85
N LEU A 244 -2.22 -14.38 -21.08
CA LEU A 244 -3.08 -15.02 -22.10
C LEU A 244 -2.94 -16.54 -22.11
N GLY A 245 -1.78 -17.09 -21.79
CA GLY A 245 -1.49 -18.53 -21.88
C GLY A 245 -2.25 -19.41 -20.87
N ARG A 246 -2.89 -18.84 -19.87
CA ARG A 246 -3.75 -19.56 -18.91
C ARG A 246 -5.20 -19.71 -19.36
N GLY A 247 -5.56 -19.22 -20.57
CA GLY A 247 -6.90 -19.35 -21.14
C GLY A 247 -7.12 -20.60 -21.99
N HIS A 248 -6.11 -21.44 -22.20
CA HIS A 248 -6.17 -22.60 -23.10
C HIS A 248 -5.50 -23.84 -22.50
N ALA A 249 -5.82 -24.21 -21.25
CA ALA A 249 -5.53 -25.53 -20.72
C ALA A 249 -6.69 -26.01 -19.85
#